data_7380a61120afc7bf4df75c418ee439f2
#
_entry.id   7380a61120afc7bf4df75c418ee439f2
#
_cell.length_a   1.000
_cell.length_b   1.000
_cell.length_c   1.000
_cell.angle_alpha   90.00
_cell.angle_beta   90.00
_cell.angle_gamma   90.00
#
_symmetry.space_group_name_H-M   'P 1'
#
loop_
_entity.id
_entity.type
_entity.pdbx_description
1 polymer ?
#
loop_
_entity_poly.entity_id
_entity_poly.type
_entity_poly.pdbx_seq_one_letter_code
_entity_poly.pdbx_strand_id
1 'polypeptide(L)'
;MTKQQYNNDIDLLIRQIKYFEHVEGTFDNIYPIARGGYYPAIRVAKALNREIILDESEITEKTLIVDDLMDSGKTLAKYMGKNHVAVVYFKIGEKANPENKVRETSILAGVTVEAGEWLEFPDEHGTTIEENITRILQFIGEDAQREGLKGTPDRIARMYKEIFRGYDPKQKPKITTFDNEEHESELIVDNGDYYSMCEHHMMPFFGKYCIGYIPNENGRILGISKVGRVVDYCSAKLQLQERLAGDVIKMLEGALQDETNPPKGFAIMMRGTHLCKSMRGVKKNGSMTVLHCTGIFKTDRELQKQFIDIAEKQI
;
A
#
# COMPACT_ATOMS: atom_id res chain seq x y z
N MET A 1 18.19 0.18 -16.08
CA MET A 1 19.58 0.14 -15.55
C MET A 1 19.73 -1.02 -14.57
N THR A 2 20.89 -1.71 -14.54
CA THR A 2 21.14 -2.75 -13.53
C THR A 2 21.70 -2.14 -12.24
N LYS A 3 21.48 -2.81 -11.09
CA LYS A 3 22.06 -2.37 -9.81
C LYS A 3 23.60 -2.30 -9.85
N GLN A 4 24.24 -3.19 -10.62
CA GLN A 4 25.69 -3.17 -10.81
C GLN A 4 26.14 -1.92 -11.58
N GLN A 5 25.43 -1.56 -12.64
CA GLN A 5 25.70 -0.36 -13.42
C GLN A 5 25.57 0.89 -12.53
N TYR A 6 24.44 1.02 -11.81
CA TYR A 6 24.22 2.14 -10.89
C TYR A 6 25.33 2.27 -9.83
N ASN A 7 25.77 1.15 -9.25
CA ASN A 7 26.87 1.15 -8.30
C ASN A 7 28.20 1.62 -8.93
N ASN A 8 28.49 1.19 -10.15
CA ASN A 8 29.68 1.62 -10.88
C ASN A 8 29.65 3.14 -11.14
N ASP A 9 28.48 3.66 -11.46
CA ASP A 9 28.28 5.09 -11.75
C ASP A 9 28.42 5.95 -10.47
N ILE A 10 27.95 5.44 -9.32
CA ILE A 10 28.23 6.06 -8.01
C ILE A 10 29.75 6.04 -7.72
N ASP A 11 30.46 4.96 -8.05
CA ASP A 11 31.91 4.89 -7.85
C ASP A 11 32.66 5.87 -8.74
N LEU A 12 32.12 6.20 -9.92
CA LEU A 12 32.64 7.30 -10.76
C LEU A 12 32.48 8.65 -10.06
N LEU A 13 31.27 8.93 -9.54
CA LEU A 13 30.99 10.15 -8.77
C LEU A 13 31.93 10.27 -7.58
N ILE A 14 32.10 9.21 -6.78
CA ILE A 14 33.02 9.20 -5.62
C ILE A 14 34.44 9.54 -6.03
N ARG A 15 34.92 9.05 -7.16
CA ARG A 15 36.26 9.39 -7.67
C ARG A 15 36.38 10.88 -8.00
N GLN A 16 35.35 11.44 -8.60
CA GLN A 16 35.32 12.88 -8.91
C GLN A 16 35.29 13.73 -7.65
N ILE A 17 34.50 13.36 -6.64
CA ILE A 17 34.44 14.06 -5.36
C ILE A 17 35.80 14.00 -4.66
N LYS A 18 36.48 12.85 -4.61
CA LYS A 18 37.82 12.71 -4.03
C LYS A 18 38.87 13.56 -4.74
N TYR A 19 38.79 13.61 -6.08
CA TYR A 19 39.67 14.49 -6.84
C TYR A 19 39.42 15.96 -6.50
N PHE A 20 38.13 16.35 -6.43
CA PHE A 20 37.76 17.71 -6.04
C PHE A 20 38.26 18.07 -4.62
N GLU A 21 38.05 17.19 -3.62
CA GLU A 21 38.55 17.40 -2.27
C GLU A 21 40.09 17.57 -2.22
N HIS A 22 40.80 16.90 -3.09
CA HIS A 22 42.25 17.02 -3.18
C HIS A 22 42.72 18.40 -3.71
N VAL A 23 41.91 19.03 -4.56
CA VAL A 23 42.28 20.29 -5.24
C VAL A 23 41.69 21.52 -4.52
N GLU A 24 40.42 21.45 -4.15
CA GLU A 24 39.63 22.63 -3.69
C GLU A 24 39.35 22.64 -2.19
N GLY A 25 39.50 21.49 -1.50
CA GLY A 25 39.26 21.34 -0.07
C GLY A 25 38.15 20.32 0.26
N THR A 26 38.14 19.93 1.54
CA THR A 26 37.27 18.84 2.01
C THR A 26 35.89 19.31 2.43
N PHE A 27 34.90 18.44 2.25
CA PHE A 27 33.56 18.61 2.81
C PHE A 27 33.53 18.13 4.27
N ASP A 28 32.76 18.80 5.13
CA ASP A 28 32.62 18.43 6.53
C ASP A 28 31.56 17.32 6.73
N ASN A 29 30.46 17.42 6.00
CA ASN A 29 29.34 16.48 6.06
C ASN A 29 28.59 16.40 4.73
N ILE A 30 27.59 15.51 4.67
CA ILE A 30 26.82 15.22 3.45
C ILE A 30 25.34 15.34 3.76
N TYR A 31 24.59 16.02 2.91
CA TYR A 31 23.14 16.13 2.97
C TYR A 31 22.50 15.46 1.74
N PRO A 32 21.72 14.39 1.93
CA PRO A 32 21.00 13.74 0.84
C PRO A 32 19.73 14.50 0.47
N ILE A 33 19.47 14.66 -0.80
CA ILE A 33 18.15 15.08 -1.27
C ILE A 33 17.17 13.91 -1.09
N ALA A 34 15.98 14.20 -0.57
CA ALA A 34 15.00 13.20 -0.20
C ALA A 34 14.65 12.21 -1.35
N ARG A 35 14.52 10.94 -1.00
CA ARG A 35 14.30 9.75 -1.82
C ARG A 35 15.54 9.34 -2.62
N GLY A 36 15.75 9.86 -3.83
CA GLY A 36 16.80 9.40 -4.74
C GLY A 36 18.24 9.59 -4.22
N GLY A 37 18.51 10.71 -3.55
CA GLY A 37 19.84 11.06 -3.05
C GLY A 37 20.34 10.23 -1.86
N TYR A 38 19.47 9.52 -1.13
CA TYR A 38 19.89 8.78 0.07
C TYR A 38 20.91 7.66 -0.21
N TYR A 39 20.65 6.84 -1.22
CA TYR A 39 21.53 5.70 -1.49
C TYR A 39 22.93 6.16 -1.97
N PRO A 40 23.07 7.05 -2.97
CA PRO A 40 24.35 7.59 -3.33
C PRO A 40 25.03 8.34 -2.16
N ALA A 41 24.30 9.11 -1.35
CA ALA A 41 24.87 9.81 -0.19
C ALA A 41 25.49 8.86 0.83
N ILE A 42 24.84 7.73 1.15
CA ILE A 42 25.42 6.70 2.05
C ILE A 42 26.72 6.15 1.48
N ARG A 43 26.78 5.88 0.17
CA ARG A 43 27.99 5.39 -0.48
C ARG A 43 29.12 6.43 -0.45
N VAL A 44 28.80 7.69 -0.77
CA VAL A 44 29.73 8.82 -0.74
C VAL A 44 30.23 9.04 0.70
N ALA A 45 29.35 9.12 1.68
CA ALA A 45 29.69 9.30 3.10
C ALA A 45 30.68 8.25 3.60
N LYS A 46 30.39 6.97 3.30
CA LYS A 46 31.27 5.85 3.65
C LYS A 46 32.64 5.97 2.98
N ALA A 47 32.68 6.35 1.71
CA ALA A 47 33.91 6.43 0.93
C ALA A 47 34.83 7.61 1.34
N LEU A 48 34.22 8.69 1.86
CA LEU A 48 34.91 9.90 2.33
C LEU A 48 35.11 9.92 3.84
N ASN A 49 34.53 8.97 4.57
CA ASN A 49 34.49 8.95 6.05
C ASN A 49 33.87 10.25 6.61
N ARG A 50 32.68 10.60 6.12
CA ARG A 50 31.91 11.79 6.53
C ARG A 50 30.58 11.39 7.15
N GLU A 51 30.04 12.28 7.99
CA GLU A 51 28.72 12.14 8.58
C GLU A 51 27.63 12.56 7.56
N ILE A 52 26.47 11.91 7.65
CA ILE A 52 25.24 12.32 6.95
C ILE A 52 24.40 13.13 7.92
N ILE A 53 24.09 14.36 7.56
CA ILE A 53 23.11 15.19 8.26
C ILE A 53 21.76 15.03 7.59
N LEU A 54 20.67 15.05 8.36
CA LEU A 54 19.30 14.89 7.84
C LEU A 54 18.43 16.12 8.08
N ASP A 55 18.86 17.02 8.91
CA ASP A 55 18.19 18.30 9.16
C ASP A 55 18.78 19.38 8.25
N GLU A 56 17.93 19.99 7.43
CA GLU A 56 18.34 21.06 6.51
C GLU A 56 18.91 22.28 7.24
N SER A 57 18.56 22.49 8.51
CA SER A 57 19.10 23.58 9.32
C SER A 57 20.59 23.41 9.70
N GLU A 58 21.12 22.19 9.56
CA GLU A 58 22.53 21.87 9.84
C GLU A 58 23.44 22.06 8.61
N ILE A 59 22.88 22.44 7.46
CA ILE A 59 23.66 22.66 6.23
C ILE A 59 24.55 23.90 6.39
N THR A 60 25.85 23.71 6.15
CA THR A 60 26.85 24.74 6.10
C THR A 60 27.41 24.92 4.67
N GLU A 61 28.24 25.92 4.43
CA GLU A 61 28.91 26.10 3.13
C GLU A 61 29.82 24.93 2.74
N LYS A 62 30.25 24.11 3.72
CA LYS A 62 31.06 22.91 3.53
C LYS A 62 30.25 21.63 3.48
N THR A 63 28.94 21.71 3.44
CA THR A 63 28.07 20.54 3.26
C THR A 63 27.99 20.18 1.77
N LEU A 64 28.30 18.91 1.44
CA LEU A 64 28.08 18.38 0.10
C LEU A 64 26.62 17.91 -0.04
N ILE A 65 25.89 18.49 -0.97
CA ILE A 65 24.51 18.09 -1.29
C ILE A 65 24.56 16.95 -2.32
N VAL A 66 23.92 15.84 -2.04
CA VAL A 66 23.96 14.64 -2.91
C VAL A 66 22.57 14.25 -3.38
N ASP A 67 22.45 14.02 -4.69
CA ASP A 67 21.23 13.51 -5.33
C ASP A 67 21.59 12.42 -6.35
N ASP A 68 20.60 11.65 -6.81
CA ASP A 68 20.78 10.63 -7.85
C ASP A 68 20.75 11.23 -9.26
N LEU A 69 19.85 12.18 -9.50
CA LEU A 69 19.61 12.76 -10.81
C LEU A 69 19.39 14.29 -10.75
N MET A 70 20.09 15.01 -11.60
CA MET A 70 19.73 16.38 -11.94
C MET A 70 19.09 16.44 -13.32
N ASP A 71 17.79 16.59 -13.36
CA ASP A 71 17.00 16.78 -14.59
C ASP A 71 16.75 18.28 -14.85
N SER A 72 15.70 18.85 -14.24
CA SER A 72 15.38 20.29 -14.39
C SER A 72 16.15 21.22 -13.45
N GLY A 73 16.85 20.68 -12.46
CA GLY A 73 17.57 21.42 -11.44
C GLY A 73 16.72 22.17 -10.40
N LYS A 74 15.39 22.11 -10.49
CA LYS A 74 14.49 22.85 -9.59
C LYS A 74 14.70 22.48 -8.12
N THR A 75 14.87 21.20 -7.81
CA THR A 75 15.08 20.72 -6.44
C THR A 75 16.41 21.21 -5.86
N LEU A 76 17.44 21.24 -6.68
CA LEU A 76 18.80 21.60 -6.28
C LEU A 76 19.06 23.11 -6.32
N ALA A 77 18.20 23.89 -6.99
CA ALA A 77 18.38 25.33 -7.21
C ALA A 77 18.60 26.13 -5.89
N LYS A 78 17.97 25.72 -4.79
CA LYS A 78 18.10 26.41 -3.49
C LYS A 78 19.49 26.25 -2.84
N TYR A 79 20.24 25.23 -3.24
CA TYR A 79 21.58 24.95 -2.72
C TYR A 79 22.68 25.49 -3.63
N MET A 80 22.39 25.70 -4.92
CA MET A 80 23.33 26.17 -5.90
C MET A 80 23.84 27.58 -5.59
N GLY A 81 25.14 27.77 -5.73
CA GLY A 81 25.82 29.03 -5.40
C GLY A 81 26.18 29.21 -3.92
N LYS A 82 25.73 28.31 -3.06
CA LYS A 82 26.09 28.24 -1.63
C LYS A 82 26.86 26.96 -1.32
N ASN A 83 26.41 25.85 -1.88
CA ASN A 83 26.96 24.52 -1.65
C ASN A 83 27.43 23.90 -2.97
N HIS A 84 28.36 22.94 -2.86
CA HIS A 84 28.63 22.02 -3.95
C HIS A 84 27.55 20.94 -3.99
N VAL A 85 27.15 20.57 -5.21
CA VAL A 85 26.15 19.56 -5.48
C VAL A 85 26.81 18.39 -6.21
N ALA A 86 26.57 17.18 -5.75
CA ALA A 86 27.04 15.96 -6.37
C ALA A 86 25.85 15.13 -6.84
N VAL A 87 25.81 14.77 -8.11
CA VAL A 87 24.75 13.96 -8.70
C VAL A 87 25.33 12.76 -9.43
N VAL A 88 24.67 11.61 -9.33
CA VAL A 88 25.10 10.43 -10.07
C VAL A 88 24.91 10.65 -11.54
N TYR A 89 23.77 11.20 -11.94
CA TYR A 89 23.45 11.50 -13.33
C TYR A 89 23.11 12.98 -13.53
N PHE A 90 23.70 13.58 -14.55
CA PHE A 90 23.43 14.95 -14.96
C PHE A 90 22.90 14.97 -16.40
N LYS A 91 21.65 15.41 -16.58
CA LYS A 91 21.05 15.56 -17.90
C LYS A 91 21.49 16.85 -18.56
N ILE A 92 21.95 16.74 -19.81
CA ILE A 92 22.35 17.88 -20.67
C ILE A 92 21.38 18.02 -21.85
N GLY A 93 21.17 19.27 -22.32
CA GLY A 93 20.37 19.60 -23.49
C GLY A 93 19.35 20.71 -23.21
N GLU A 94 18.81 21.32 -24.28
CA GLU A 94 17.92 22.50 -24.19
C GLU A 94 16.64 22.27 -23.37
N LYS A 95 16.15 21.01 -23.27
CA LYS A 95 14.94 20.66 -22.50
C LYS A 95 15.25 20.35 -21.04
N ALA A 96 16.47 19.99 -20.70
CA ALA A 96 16.85 19.62 -19.35
C ALA A 96 16.95 20.81 -18.42
N ASN A 97 17.19 22.00 -18.93
CA ASN A 97 17.49 23.16 -18.10
C ASN A 97 17.14 24.50 -18.75
N PRO A 98 15.85 24.81 -19.01
CA PRO A 98 15.45 26.07 -19.68
C PRO A 98 15.71 27.32 -18.85
N GLU A 99 15.94 27.22 -17.55
CA GLU A 99 16.16 28.36 -16.63
C GLU A 99 17.60 28.41 -16.07
N ASN A 100 18.45 27.43 -16.38
CA ASN A 100 19.75 27.29 -15.74
C ASN A 100 20.84 28.13 -16.39
N LYS A 101 21.05 29.30 -15.82
CA LYS A 101 22.34 29.99 -15.76
C LYS A 101 23.22 29.43 -14.62
N VAL A 102 23.11 28.09 -14.34
CA VAL A 102 23.95 27.47 -13.32
C VAL A 102 25.37 27.44 -13.83
N ARG A 103 26.27 28.07 -13.09
CA ARG A 103 27.69 27.95 -13.34
C ARG A 103 28.07 26.48 -13.14
N GLU A 104 28.45 25.79 -14.18
CA GLU A 104 28.86 24.37 -14.21
C GLU A 104 29.93 24.02 -13.17
N THR A 105 30.56 25.01 -12.56
CA THR A 105 31.67 24.88 -11.60
C THR A 105 31.28 24.38 -10.22
N SER A 106 29.98 24.26 -9.88
CA SER A 106 29.54 23.79 -8.57
C SER A 106 28.86 22.40 -8.57
N ILE A 107 28.84 21.73 -9.73
CA ILE A 107 28.20 20.42 -9.87
C ILE A 107 29.26 19.36 -10.16
N LEU A 108 29.29 18.33 -9.33
CA LEU A 108 30.09 17.13 -9.52
C LEU A 108 29.17 16.03 -10.06
N ALA A 109 29.37 15.61 -11.29
CA ALA A 109 28.51 14.62 -11.94
C ALA A 109 29.27 13.31 -12.20
N GLY A 110 28.70 12.18 -11.84
CA GLY A 110 29.26 10.86 -12.14
C GLY A 110 29.17 10.54 -13.63
N VAL A 111 27.97 10.65 -14.19
CA VAL A 111 27.67 10.35 -15.59
C VAL A 111 26.81 11.48 -16.17
N THR A 112 27.12 11.85 -17.40
CA THR A 112 26.31 12.81 -18.15
C THR A 112 25.43 12.05 -19.15
N VAL A 113 24.15 12.40 -19.23
CA VAL A 113 23.17 11.77 -20.11
C VAL A 113 22.37 12.80 -20.91
N GLU A 114 21.79 12.38 -22.03
CA GLU A 114 20.98 13.27 -22.87
C GLU A 114 19.63 13.59 -22.23
N ALA A 115 19.12 14.82 -22.43
CA ALA A 115 17.87 15.30 -21.83
C ALA A 115 16.62 14.44 -22.15
N GLY A 116 16.62 13.74 -23.27
CA GLY A 116 15.52 12.86 -23.70
C GLY A 116 15.61 11.44 -23.15
N GLU A 117 16.70 11.09 -22.51
CA GLU A 117 16.91 9.74 -22.00
C GLU A 117 16.13 9.53 -20.69
N TRP A 118 15.30 8.49 -20.66
CA TRP A 118 14.60 8.07 -19.46
C TRP A 118 15.47 7.09 -18.66
N LEU A 119 15.85 7.49 -17.46
CA LEU A 119 16.64 6.65 -16.55
C LEU A 119 15.72 5.98 -15.55
N GLU A 120 15.75 4.64 -15.51
CA GLU A 120 15.08 3.83 -14.50
C GLU A 120 16.11 3.41 -13.45
N PHE A 121 15.98 3.96 -12.24
CA PHE A 121 16.90 3.64 -11.15
C PHE A 121 16.52 2.32 -10.50
N PRO A 122 17.50 1.49 -10.07
CA PRO A 122 17.22 0.24 -9.39
C PRO A 122 16.40 0.39 -8.10
N ASP A 123 16.50 1.54 -7.45
CA ASP A 123 15.81 1.85 -6.21
C ASP A 123 14.41 2.47 -6.44
N GLU A 124 14.11 2.96 -7.65
CA GLU A 124 12.76 3.41 -8.04
C GLU A 124 11.79 2.24 -8.26
N HIS A 125 12.30 1.09 -8.67
CA HIS A 125 11.51 -0.16 -8.73
C HIS A 125 11.26 -0.75 -7.35
N GLY A 126 11.70 -0.09 -6.29
CA GLY A 126 11.56 -0.55 -4.93
C GLY A 126 12.29 -1.89 -4.71
N THR A 127 12.64 -2.18 -3.50
CA THR A 127 13.00 -3.54 -3.10
C THR A 127 11.81 -4.45 -3.41
N THR A 128 12.08 -5.65 -3.90
CA THR A 128 11.02 -6.65 -4.08
C THR A 128 10.27 -6.88 -2.76
N ILE A 129 9.05 -7.37 -2.83
CA ILE A 129 8.31 -7.69 -1.60
C ILE A 129 9.12 -8.68 -0.73
N GLU A 130 9.83 -9.61 -1.35
CA GLU A 130 10.69 -10.60 -0.71
C GLU A 130 11.87 -9.95 0.02
N GLU A 131 12.52 -8.96 -0.59
CA GLU A 131 13.58 -8.18 0.06
C GLU A 131 13.06 -7.39 1.27
N ASN A 132 11.87 -6.79 1.15
CA ASN A 132 11.24 -6.09 2.27
C ASN A 132 10.89 -7.03 3.42
N ILE A 133 10.39 -8.22 3.12
CA ILE A 133 10.13 -9.24 4.14
C ILE A 133 11.44 -9.69 4.81
N THR A 134 12.52 -9.85 4.03
CA THR A 134 13.85 -10.16 4.58
C THR A 134 14.33 -9.07 5.56
N ARG A 135 14.12 -7.79 5.22
CA ARG A 135 14.42 -6.67 6.13
C ARG A 135 13.56 -6.68 7.39
N ILE A 136 12.28 -7.04 7.29
CA ILE A 136 11.41 -7.21 8.46
C ILE A 136 11.93 -8.31 9.38
N LEU A 137 12.34 -9.47 8.83
CA LEU A 137 12.92 -10.56 9.62
C LEU A 137 14.17 -10.08 10.37
N GLN A 138 15.07 -9.36 9.70
CA GLN A 138 16.26 -8.77 10.32
C GLN A 138 15.90 -7.73 11.40
N PHE A 139 14.91 -6.87 11.14
CA PHE A 139 14.45 -5.86 12.09
C PHE A 139 13.93 -6.45 13.40
N ILE A 140 13.24 -7.60 13.35
CA ILE A 140 12.75 -8.30 14.54
C ILE A 140 13.81 -9.17 15.23
N GLY A 141 15.05 -9.19 14.71
CA GLY A 141 16.18 -9.93 15.30
C GLY A 141 16.34 -11.37 14.80
N GLU A 142 15.66 -11.76 13.71
CA GLU A 142 15.74 -13.11 13.14
C GLU A 142 16.85 -13.24 12.10
N ASP A 143 17.46 -14.42 12.03
CA ASP A 143 18.34 -14.80 10.92
C ASP A 143 17.52 -15.30 9.73
N ALA A 144 17.35 -14.43 8.73
CA ALA A 144 16.61 -14.73 7.51
C ALA A 144 17.23 -15.88 6.68
N GLN A 145 18.49 -16.26 6.96
CA GLN A 145 19.18 -17.31 6.23
C GLN A 145 19.06 -18.70 6.90
N ARG A 146 18.54 -18.78 8.13
CA ARG A 146 18.31 -20.06 8.78
C ARG A 146 17.30 -20.89 7.98
N GLU A 147 17.47 -22.22 7.97
CA GLU A 147 16.73 -23.17 7.12
C GLU A 147 15.20 -22.94 7.16
N GLY A 148 14.60 -22.74 8.32
CA GLY A 148 13.16 -22.54 8.47
C GLY A 148 12.64 -21.24 7.88
N LEU A 149 13.48 -20.21 7.69
CA LEU A 149 13.10 -18.88 7.19
C LEU A 149 13.54 -18.58 5.77
N LYS A 150 14.49 -19.34 5.21
CA LYS A 150 15.05 -19.09 3.88
C LYS A 150 14.01 -18.95 2.77
N GLY A 151 12.89 -19.69 2.83
CA GLY A 151 11.78 -19.58 1.87
C GLY A 151 10.61 -18.70 2.35
N THR A 152 10.70 -18.05 3.51
CA THR A 152 9.60 -17.26 4.09
C THR A 152 9.27 -16.02 3.29
N PRO A 153 10.24 -15.24 2.77
CA PRO A 153 9.93 -14.07 1.95
C PRO A 153 9.04 -14.40 0.75
N ASP A 154 9.37 -15.45 -0.01
CA ASP A 154 8.60 -15.88 -1.17
C ASP A 154 7.21 -16.43 -0.77
N ARG A 155 7.12 -17.19 0.34
CA ARG A 155 5.81 -17.66 0.85
C ARG A 155 4.90 -16.51 1.24
N ILE A 156 5.42 -15.48 1.90
CA ILE A 156 4.64 -14.29 2.29
C ILE A 156 4.21 -13.49 1.06
N ALA A 157 5.08 -13.31 0.07
CA ALA A 157 4.74 -12.62 -1.17
C ALA A 157 3.56 -13.30 -1.91
N ARG A 158 3.57 -14.63 -2.00
CA ARG A 158 2.46 -15.41 -2.58
C ARG A 158 1.19 -15.33 -1.73
N MET A 159 1.32 -15.47 -0.42
CA MET A 159 0.19 -15.35 0.51
C MET A 159 -0.50 -13.98 0.37
N TYR A 160 0.25 -12.89 0.26
CA TYR A 160 -0.34 -11.56 0.11
C TYR A 160 -1.14 -11.41 -1.20
N LYS A 161 -0.71 -12.03 -2.30
CA LYS A 161 -1.49 -12.05 -3.54
C LYS A 161 -2.83 -12.78 -3.36
N GLU A 162 -2.88 -13.81 -2.52
CA GLU A 162 -4.09 -14.56 -2.22
C GLU A 162 -5.02 -13.79 -1.28
N ILE A 163 -4.53 -13.37 -0.10
CA ILE A 163 -5.38 -12.73 0.92
C ILE A 163 -5.83 -11.31 0.55
N PHE A 164 -5.12 -10.64 -0.38
CA PHE A 164 -5.48 -9.32 -0.90
C PHE A 164 -6.05 -9.33 -2.32
N ARG A 165 -6.54 -10.49 -2.78
CA ARG A 165 -7.14 -10.64 -4.14
C ARG A 165 -8.34 -9.73 -4.38
N GLY A 166 -9.00 -9.23 -3.35
CA GLY A 166 -10.11 -8.28 -3.45
C GLY A 166 -9.74 -6.92 -4.07
N TYR A 167 -8.45 -6.59 -4.18
CA TYR A 167 -7.99 -5.42 -4.92
C TYR A 167 -7.89 -5.65 -6.43
N ASP A 168 -7.90 -6.91 -6.89
CA ASP A 168 -7.90 -7.23 -8.32
C ASP A 168 -9.33 -7.25 -8.86
N PRO A 169 -9.72 -6.32 -9.76
CA PRO A 169 -11.05 -6.30 -10.35
C PRO A 169 -11.41 -7.60 -11.11
N LYS A 170 -10.42 -8.35 -11.59
CA LYS A 170 -10.61 -9.63 -12.29
C LYS A 170 -11.11 -10.73 -11.35
N GLN A 171 -10.87 -10.58 -10.05
CA GLN A 171 -11.32 -11.52 -9.00
C GLN A 171 -12.73 -11.19 -8.50
N LYS A 172 -13.34 -10.09 -8.98
CA LYS A 172 -14.71 -9.73 -8.62
C LYS A 172 -15.68 -10.84 -9.01
N PRO A 173 -16.47 -11.40 -8.07
CA PRO A 173 -17.37 -12.49 -8.39
C PRO A 173 -18.49 -12.03 -9.32
N LYS A 174 -18.82 -12.87 -10.32
CA LYS A 174 -20.05 -12.71 -11.08
C LYS A 174 -21.23 -13.10 -10.19
N ILE A 175 -22.09 -12.15 -9.88
CA ILE A 175 -23.29 -12.40 -9.08
C ILE A 175 -24.40 -12.81 -10.03
N THR A 176 -24.83 -14.07 -9.94
CA THR A 176 -25.96 -14.58 -10.69
C THR A 176 -27.22 -14.33 -9.89
N THR A 177 -28.22 -13.80 -10.55
CA THR A 177 -29.56 -13.58 -10.02
C THR A 177 -30.57 -14.35 -10.88
N PHE A 178 -31.74 -14.64 -10.31
CA PHE A 178 -32.84 -15.33 -10.97
C PHE A 178 -34.12 -14.51 -10.86
N ASP A 179 -35.05 -14.71 -11.76
CA ASP A 179 -36.39 -14.13 -11.62
C ASP A 179 -37.07 -14.73 -10.41
N ASN A 180 -37.86 -13.94 -9.72
CA ASN A 180 -38.59 -14.36 -8.52
C ASN A 180 -39.94 -15.03 -8.95
N GLU A 181 -39.88 -16.20 -9.58
CA GLU A 181 -41.02 -16.92 -10.15
C GLU A 181 -42.07 -17.30 -9.10
N GLU A 182 -41.63 -17.56 -7.87
CA GLU A 182 -42.52 -17.92 -6.75
C GLU A 182 -43.07 -16.69 -6.00
N HIS A 183 -42.78 -15.48 -6.50
CA HIS A 183 -43.20 -14.21 -5.88
C HIS A 183 -42.80 -14.13 -4.39
N GLU A 184 -41.58 -14.63 -4.05
CA GLU A 184 -41.06 -14.64 -2.71
C GLU A 184 -40.95 -13.21 -2.14
N SER A 185 -41.45 -13.00 -0.94
CA SER A 185 -41.44 -11.70 -0.26
C SER A 185 -41.07 -11.81 1.21
N GLU A 186 -40.69 -13.01 1.64
CA GLU A 186 -40.25 -13.30 2.98
C GLU A 186 -38.77 -13.03 3.19
N LEU A 187 -38.36 -13.03 4.44
CA LEU A 187 -36.97 -12.85 4.83
C LEU A 187 -36.12 -14.08 4.47
N ILE A 188 -35.23 -13.92 3.51
CA ILE A 188 -34.21 -14.91 3.16
C ILE A 188 -32.93 -14.63 3.93
N VAL A 189 -32.36 -15.64 4.60
CA VAL A 189 -31.17 -15.51 5.46
C VAL A 189 -30.08 -16.48 5.01
N ASP A 190 -28.84 -15.97 4.94
CA ASP A 190 -27.62 -16.75 4.70
C ASP A 190 -26.56 -16.38 5.74
N ASN A 191 -25.68 -17.32 6.08
CA ASN A 191 -24.62 -17.10 7.05
C ASN A 191 -23.34 -17.84 6.68
N GLY A 192 -22.23 -17.46 7.31
CA GLY A 192 -20.95 -18.10 7.10
C GLY A 192 -19.83 -17.46 7.89
N ASP A 193 -18.60 -17.92 7.61
CA ASP A 193 -17.39 -17.36 8.18
C ASP A 193 -16.79 -16.30 7.27
N TYR A 194 -16.02 -15.37 7.84
CA TYR A 194 -15.21 -14.42 7.08
C TYR A 194 -13.83 -14.20 7.70
N TYR A 195 -12.85 -13.90 6.86
CA TYR A 195 -11.48 -13.58 7.23
C TYR A 195 -11.04 -12.32 6.51
N SER A 196 -10.50 -11.36 7.25
CA SER A 196 -10.04 -10.09 6.68
C SER A 196 -8.80 -9.56 7.40
N MET A 197 -8.24 -8.47 6.89
CA MET A 197 -7.05 -7.83 7.45
C MET A 197 -7.37 -6.41 7.88
N CYS A 198 -7.09 -6.11 9.15
CA CYS A 198 -7.28 -4.77 9.72
C CYS A 198 -6.36 -3.76 9.00
N GLU A 199 -6.92 -2.67 8.48
CA GLU A 199 -6.15 -1.66 7.75
C GLU A 199 -5.13 -0.92 8.63
N HIS A 200 -5.37 -0.81 9.95
CA HIS A 200 -4.48 -0.09 10.83
C HIS A 200 -3.17 -0.83 11.15
N HIS A 201 -3.18 -2.15 11.17
CA HIS A 201 -2.04 -2.94 11.63
C HIS A 201 -1.69 -4.12 10.71
N MET A 202 -2.42 -4.33 9.63
CA MET A 202 -2.31 -5.51 8.76
C MET A 202 -2.37 -6.83 9.53
N MET A 203 -3.12 -6.85 10.64
CA MET A 203 -3.36 -8.05 11.43
C MET A 203 -4.74 -8.63 11.12
N PRO A 204 -4.89 -9.97 11.16
CA PRO A 204 -6.16 -10.60 10.87
C PRO A 204 -7.28 -10.19 11.85
N PHE A 205 -8.47 -10.06 11.31
CA PHE A 205 -9.70 -10.18 12.06
C PHE A 205 -10.64 -11.13 11.32
N PHE A 206 -11.40 -11.89 12.04
CA PHE A 206 -12.23 -12.97 11.49
C PHE A 206 -13.41 -13.26 12.39
N GLY A 207 -14.38 -13.91 11.84
CA GLY A 207 -15.59 -14.26 12.58
C GLY A 207 -16.69 -14.80 11.69
N LYS A 208 -17.92 -14.52 12.07
CA LYS A 208 -19.11 -14.97 11.35
C LYS A 208 -19.95 -13.80 10.88
N TYR A 209 -20.65 -14.02 9.79
CA TYR A 209 -21.66 -13.11 9.27
C TYR A 209 -23.03 -13.81 9.19
N CYS A 210 -24.08 -13.01 9.31
CA CYS A 210 -25.43 -13.36 8.93
C CYS A 210 -25.99 -12.23 8.08
N ILE A 211 -26.53 -12.56 6.92
CA ILE A 211 -27.13 -11.61 5.98
C ILE A 211 -28.57 -12.01 5.77
N GLY A 212 -29.48 -11.02 5.88
CA GLY A 212 -30.88 -11.17 5.53
C GLY A 212 -31.25 -10.17 4.44
N TYR A 213 -32.13 -10.58 3.54
CA TYR A 213 -32.74 -9.66 2.58
C TYR A 213 -34.18 -10.06 2.28
N ILE A 214 -34.97 -9.10 1.83
CA ILE A 214 -36.32 -9.32 1.34
C ILE A 214 -36.35 -8.93 -0.14
N PRO A 215 -36.59 -9.89 -1.03
CA PRO A 215 -36.73 -9.59 -2.47
C PRO A 215 -38.02 -8.81 -2.73
N ASN A 216 -38.11 -8.23 -3.92
CA ASN A 216 -39.38 -7.77 -4.45
C ASN A 216 -40.10 -8.95 -5.12
N GLU A 217 -41.40 -9.05 -4.92
CA GLU A 217 -42.24 -10.14 -5.46
C GLU A 217 -42.15 -10.28 -7.00
N ASN A 218 -41.98 -9.13 -7.69
CA ASN A 218 -41.84 -9.07 -9.14
C ASN A 218 -40.40 -8.77 -9.57
N GLY A 219 -39.42 -8.94 -8.66
CA GLY A 219 -38.04 -8.63 -8.91
C GLY A 219 -37.15 -9.86 -9.10
N ARG A 220 -35.95 -9.79 -8.59
CA ARG A 220 -34.95 -10.85 -8.73
C ARG A 220 -34.49 -11.36 -7.35
N ILE A 221 -34.04 -12.61 -7.30
CA ILE A 221 -33.45 -13.25 -6.12
C ILE A 221 -31.98 -13.60 -6.36
N LEU A 222 -31.19 -13.64 -5.28
CA LEU A 222 -29.77 -13.99 -5.34
C LEU A 222 -29.55 -15.49 -5.46
N GLY A 223 -28.61 -15.91 -6.29
CA GLY A 223 -28.12 -17.28 -6.24
C GLY A 223 -27.40 -17.55 -4.89
N ILE A 224 -27.79 -18.60 -4.17
CA ILE A 224 -27.37 -18.91 -2.81
C ILE A 224 -25.85 -18.85 -2.61
N SER A 225 -25.04 -19.36 -3.53
CA SER A 225 -23.57 -19.35 -3.44
C SER A 225 -22.92 -17.98 -3.67
N LYS A 226 -23.71 -16.95 -3.99
CA LYS A 226 -23.18 -15.63 -4.36
C LYS A 226 -22.91 -14.75 -3.14
N VAL A 227 -23.69 -14.90 -2.10
CA VAL A 227 -23.52 -14.16 -0.85
C VAL A 227 -22.13 -14.42 -0.27
N GLY A 228 -21.77 -15.68 -0.01
CA GLY A 228 -20.45 -16.02 0.50
C GLY A 228 -19.30 -15.53 -0.36
N ARG A 229 -19.42 -15.64 -1.72
CA ARG A 229 -18.38 -15.14 -2.64
C ARG A 229 -18.21 -13.62 -2.60
N VAL A 230 -19.28 -12.87 -2.38
CA VAL A 230 -19.23 -11.42 -2.21
C VAL A 230 -18.58 -11.08 -0.88
N VAL A 231 -18.93 -11.77 0.20
CA VAL A 231 -18.27 -11.60 1.50
C VAL A 231 -16.78 -11.87 1.39
N ASP A 232 -16.36 -12.98 0.78
CA ASP A 232 -14.96 -13.33 0.56
C ASP A 232 -14.20 -12.26 -0.23
N TYR A 233 -14.79 -11.76 -1.32
CA TYR A 233 -14.15 -10.74 -2.15
C TYR A 233 -14.01 -9.40 -1.42
N CYS A 234 -15.05 -8.97 -0.72
CA CYS A 234 -15.02 -7.73 0.07
C CYS A 234 -14.06 -7.84 1.26
N SER A 235 -13.95 -9.02 1.86
CA SER A 235 -13.05 -9.30 2.98
C SER A 235 -11.58 -9.38 2.58
N ALA A 236 -11.28 -9.75 1.34
CA ALA A 236 -9.92 -9.92 0.83
C ALA A 236 -9.22 -8.59 0.52
N LYS A 237 -9.30 -7.63 1.46
CA LYS A 237 -8.73 -6.28 1.41
C LYS A 237 -8.26 -5.85 2.79
N LEU A 238 -7.58 -4.72 2.87
CA LEU A 238 -7.43 -3.99 4.12
C LEU A 238 -8.77 -3.35 4.49
N GLN A 239 -9.35 -3.74 5.63
CA GLN A 239 -10.72 -3.39 5.99
C GLN A 239 -10.88 -2.87 7.41
N LEU A 240 -11.99 -2.15 7.60
CA LEU A 240 -12.67 -1.97 8.88
C LEU A 240 -13.93 -2.86 8.86
N GLN A 241 -14.29 -3.47 9.97
CA GLN A 241 -15.45 -4.37 10.01
C GLN A 241 -16.75 -3.65 9.63
N GLU A 242 -16.88 -2.38 9.99
CA GLU A 242 -18.02 -1.53 9.66
C GLU A 242 -18.11 -1.26 8.16
N ARG A 243 -16.99 -0.96 7.53
CA ARG A 243 -16.93 -0.72 6.09
C ARG A 243 -17.17 -2.01 5.31
N LEU A 244 -16.61 -3.13 5.78
CA LEU A 244 -16.83 -4.44 5.18
C LEU A 244 -18.31 -4.78 5.09
N ALA A 245 -19.06 -4.59 6.18
CA ALA A 245 -20.51 -4.83 6.21
C ALA A 245 -21.25 -3.97 5.14
N GLY A 246 -20.89 -2.70 5.02
CA GLY A 246 -21.45 -1.80 4.02
C GLY A 246 -21.09 -2.18 2.57
N ASP A 247 -19.82 -2.57 2.32
CA ASP A 247 -19.35 -2.97 1.00
C ASP A 247 -20.07 -4.23 0.50
N VAL A 248 -20.28 -5.20 1.40
CA VAL A 248 -21.02 -6.44 1.08
C VAL A 248 -22.46 -6.12 0.66
N ILE A 249 -23.19 -5.36 1.47
CA ILE A 249 -24.58 -4.99 1.15
C ILE A 249 -24.63 -4.22 -0.17
N LYS A 250 -23.79 -3.21 -0.33
CA LYS A 250 -23.75 -2.40 -1.56
C LYS A 250 -23.54 -3.24 -2.82
N MET A 251 -22.70 -4.27 -2.74
CA MET A 251 -22.43 -5.16 -3.88
C MET A 251 -23.62 -6.07 -4.17
N LEU A 252 -24.31 -6.60 -3.13
CA LEU A 252 -25.48 -7.45 -3.29
C LEU A 252 -26.70 -6.66 -3.78
N GLU A 253 -26.96 -5.49 -3.21
CA GLU A 253 -28.01 -4.57 -3.68
C GLU A 253 -27.78 -4.19 -5.14
N GLY A 254 -26.54 -3.84 -5.50
CA GLY A 254 -26.22 -3.49 -6.90
C GLY A 254 -26.48 -4.62 -7.91
N ALA A 255 -26.41 -5.89 -7.45
CA ALA A 255 -26.71 -7.03 -8.31
C ALA A 255 -28.21 -7.31 -8.49
N LEU A 256 -29.03 -6.85 -7.55
CA LEU A 256 -30.49 -6.95 -7.59
C LEU A 256 -31.17 -5.63 -8.05
N GLN A 257 -30.38 -4.62 -8.43
CA GLN A 257 -30.94 -3.36 -8.94
C GLN A 257 -31.77 -3.63 -10.18
N ASP A 258 -33.05 -3.37 -10.04
CA ASP A 258 -34.05 -3.28 -11.08
C ASP A 258 -34.72 -1.90 -10.90
N GLU A 259 -34.82 -1.12 -11.97
CA GLU A 259 -35.42 0.22 -11.89
C GLU A 259 -36.90 0.19 -11.46
N THR A 260 -37.57 -0.92 -11.71
CA THR A 260 -38.99 -1.11 -11.41
C THR A 260 -39.28 -1.87 -10.15
N ASN A 261 -38.45 -2.89 -9.83
CA ASN A 261 -38.69 -3.82 -8.74
C ASN A 261 -37.44 -4.06 -7.89
N PRO A 262 -36.85 -3.03 -7.24
CA PRO A 262 -35.68 -3.20 -6.40
C PRO A 262 -36.00 -4.06 -5.16
N PRO A 263 -34.99 -4.71 -4.55
CA PRO A 263 -35.21 -5.45 -3.31
C PRO A 263 -35.71 -4.51 -2.20
N LYS A 264 -36.57 -5.02 -1.32
CA LYS A 264 -37.17 -4.22 -0.23
C LYS A 264 -36.13 -3.76 0.80
N GLY A 265 -35.01 -4.48 0.96
CA GLY A 265 -33.89 -4.10 1.81
C GLY A 265 -33.00 -5.27 2.22
N PHE A 266 -31.89 -4.93 2.86
CA PHE A 266 -30.90 -5.85 3.39
C PHE A 266 -30.55 -5.53 4.86
N ALA A 267 -30.15 -6.56 5.59
CA ALA A 267 -29.50 -6.46 6.88
C ALA A 267 -28.29 -7.40 6.93
N ILE A 268 -27.20 -6.97 7.52
CA ILE A 268 -26.04 -7.81 7.82
C ILE A 268 -25.62 -7.63 9.27
N MET A 269 -25.40 -8.72 9.96
CA MET A 269 -24.72 -8.76 11.24
C MET A 269 -23.38 -9.47 11.07
N MET A 270 -22.30 -8.83 11.51
CA MET A 270 -20.96 -9.43 11.52
C MET A 270 -20.41 -9.41 12.93
N ARG A 271 -19.98 -10.56 13.43
CA ARG A 271 -19.32 -10.68 14.73
C ARG A 271 -17.92 -11.22 14.54
N GLY A 272 -16.90 -10.46 14.97
CA GLY A 272 -15.51 -10.79 14.70
C GLY A 272 -14.55 -10.53 15.83
N THR A 273 -13.49 -11.34 15.89
CA THR A 273 -12.34 -11.18 16.78
C THR A 273 -11.22 -10.47 16.04
N HIS A 274 -10.67 -9.42 16.64
CA HIS A 274 -9.59 -8.60 16.08
C HIS A 274 -8.26 -8.89 16.76
N LEU A 275 -7.30 -9.52 16.07
CA LEU A 275 -5.98 -9.81 16.64
C LEU A 275 -5.19 -8.54 16.94
N CYS A 276 -5.42 -7.47 16.22
CA CYS A 276 -4.80 -6.16 16.50
C CYS A 276 -5.20 -5.58 17.88
N LYS A 277 -6.31 -6.04 18.47
CA LYS A 277 -6.79 -5.71 19.81
C LYS A 277 -6.37 -6.74 20.85
N SER A 278 -6.43 -8.06 20.51
CA SER A 278 -6.24 -9.14 21.47
C SER A 278 -4.77 -9.55 21.65
N MET A 279 -3.95 -9.59 20.57
CA MET A 279 -2.54 -9.96 20.64
C MET A 279 -1.62 -8.84 21.14
N ARG A 280 -1.97 -7.59 20.88
CA ARG A 280 -1.18 -6.41 21.20
C ARG A 280 -2.10 -5.25 21.66
N GLY A 281 -1.52 -4.11 22.00
CA GLY A 281 -2.24 -2.93 22.48
C GLY A 281 -2.92 -3.22 23.81
N VAL A 282 -4.24 -3.13 23.83
CA VAL A 282 -5.02 -3.33 25.07
C VAL A 282 -5.11 -4.78 25.55
N LYS A 283 -4.73 -5.75 24.72
CA LYS A 283 -4.68 -7.20 25.03
C LYS A 283 -5.96 -7.73 25.70
N LYS A 284 -7.12 -7.31 25.18
CA LYS A 284 -8.44 -7.76 25.68
C LYS A 284 -9.11 -8.66 24.64
N ASN A 285 -9.43 -9.86 25.04
CA ASN A 285 -10.29 -10.75 24.27
C ASN A 285 -11.71 -10.19 24.23
N GLY A 286 -12.40 -10.49 23.17
CA GLY A 286 -13.78 -10.09 22.93
C GLY A 286 -14.04 -9.89 21.44
N SER A 287 -15.29 -10.08 21.07
CA SER A 287 -15.76 -9.83 19.71
C SER A 287 -16.28 -8.42 19.55
N MET A 288 -16.26 -7.93 18.33
CA MET A 288 -16.95 -6.74 17.89
C MET A 288 -18.13 -7.18 17.03
N THR A 289 -19.30 -6.60 17.28
CA THR A 289 -20.50 -6.86 16.48
C THR A 289 -20.87 -5.59 15.72
N VAL A 290 -21.07 -5.72 14.42
CA VAL A 290 -21.58 -4.65 13.53
C VAL A 290 -22.92 -5.10 12.97
N LEU A 291 -23.92 -4.24 13.04
CA LEU A 291 -25.20 -4.36 12.36
C LEU A 291 -25.31 -3.24 11.33
N HIS A 292 -25.52 -3.61 10.07
CA HIS A 292 -25.82 -2.65 9.02
C HIS A 292 -27.10 -3.03 8.30
N CYS A 293 -28.01 -2.07 8.12
CA CYS A 293 -29.33 -2.26 7.55
C CYS A 293 -29.60 -1.27 6.42
N THR A 294 -30.36 -1.69 5.41
CA THR A 294 -30.87 -0.83 4.32
C THR A 294 -32.37 -1.04 4.12
N GLY A 295 -32.99 -0.20 3.34
CA GLY A 295 -34.40 -0.33 2.97
C GLY A 295 -35.33 -0.51 4.19
N ILE A 296 -36.23 -1.49 4.09
CA ILE A 296 -37.27 -1.76 5.10
C ILE A 296 -36.68 -2.14 6.47
N PHE A 297 -35.46 -2.73 6.54
CA PHE A 297 -34.83 -3.04 7.82
C PHE A 297 -34.43 -1.81 8.64
N LYS A 298 -34.41 -0.61 8.04
CA LYS A 298 -34.21 0.66 8.78
C LYS A 298 -35.50 1.20 9.39
N THR A 299 -36.63 0.91 8.80
CA THR A 299 -37.93 1.50 9.14
C THR A 299 -38.83 0.58 9.95
N ASP A 300 -38.78 -0.73 9.65
CA ASP A 300 -39.54 -1.76 10.36
C ASP A 300 -38.72 -2.34 11.52
N ARG A 301 -39.10 -2.00 12.74
CA ARG A 301 -38.44 -2.43 13.96
C ARG A 301 -38.68 -3.89 14.31
N GLU A 302 -39.84 -4.45 13.95
CA GLU A 302 -40.18 -5.84 14.22
C GLU A 302 -39.40 -6.75 13.29
N LEU A 303 -39.32 -6.42 12.01
CA LEU A 303 -38.51 -7.10 11.04
C LEU A 303 -37.01 -7.05 11.37
N GLN A 304 -36.52 -5.88 11.76
CA GLN A 304 -35.13 -5.74 12.23
C GLN A 304 -34.84 -6.65 13.42
N LYS A 305 -35.76 -6.68 14.39
CA LYS A 305 -35.65 -7.56 15.59
C LYS A 305 -35.68 -9.05 15.19
N GLN A 306 -36.59 -9.44 14.31
CA GLN A 306 -36.67 -10.81 13.78
C GLN A 306 -35.34 -11.24 13.16
N PHE A 307 -34.75 -10.39 12.33
CA PHE A 307 -33.43 -10.66 11.74
C PHE A 307 -32.35 -10.79 12.82
N ILE A 308 -32.31 -9.89 13.80
CA ILE A 308 -31.34 -9.94 14.91
C ILE A 308 -31.48 -11.26 15.70
N ASP A 309 -32.71 -11.66 16.03
CA ASP A 309 -32.99 -12.89 16.78
C ASP A 309 -32.55 -14.17 16.02
N ILE A 310 -32.64 -14.17 14.70
CA ILE A 310 -32.11 -15.23 13.83
C ILE A 310 -30.58 -15.18 13.82
N ALA A 311 -29.99 -14.01 13.56
CA ALA A 311 -28.56 -13.84 13.46
C ALA A 311 -27.81 -14.22 14.74
N GLU A 312 -28.32 -13.80 15.93
CA GLU A 312 -27.76 -14.14 17.23
C GLU A 312 -27.65 -15.66 17.51
N LYS A 313 -28.49 -16.47 16.88
CA LYS A 313 -28.45 -17.93 16.98
C LYS A 313 -27.46 -18.59 16.04
N GLN A 314 -27.01 -17.86 15.00
CA GLN A 314 -26.18 -18.42 13.91
C GLN A 314 -24.70 -17.96 13.98
N ILE A 315 -24.40 -16.84 14.65
CA ILE A 315 -23.05 -16.25 14.68
C ILE A 315 -22.46 -16.07 16.08
#